data_ae566bdfa2eee55ce3d71ddb04ed988d
#
_entry.id   ae566bdfa2eee55ce3d71ddb04ed988d
#
_cell.length_a   1.000
_cell.length_b   1.000
_cell.length_c   1.000
_cell.angle_alpha   90.00
_cell.angle_beta   90.00
_cell.angle_gamma   90.00
#
_symmetry.space_group_name_H-M   'P 1'
#
loop_
_entity.id
_entity.type
_entity.pdbx_description
1 polymer ?
#
loop_
_entity_poly.entity_id
_entity_poly.type
_entity_poly.pdbx_seq_one_letter_code
_entity_poly.pdbx_strand_id
1 'polypeptide(L)'
;MIIKSRADWGARPPLSPPSKWTDGPHDLVVHWVGGNGTMGLTSPDKVPQAIRNIQAFEQSKGYSDIAYNLICDPFGSVWNGRSLAFAGAANGPATNGTKPSVCLLLNKDDQMTVQMKDAVRQLRRELTPGQLLGHREVNLTFCPGDDVMRWIQSERVTPAPVPPSPLPKIEDEMTKLIRGSSTPSVFITNGIVKRHVTAEAYGGWLIVGHSVPGMLDGNKEWIWDQAFVDSIPTV
;
A
#
# COMPACT_ATOMS: atom_id res chain seq x y z
N MET A 1 -4.16 0.76 4.29
CA MET A 1 -4.45 -0.54 3.60
C MET A 1 -4.61 -1.64 4.62
N ILE A 2 -5.53 -2.58 4.41
CA ILE A 2 -5.67 -3.77 5.27
C ILE A 2 -4.95 -4.94 4.58
N ILE A 3 -3.98 -5.55 5.27
CA ILE A 3 -3.30 -6.75 4.81
C ILE A 3 -3.89 -7.93 5.58
N LYS A 4 -4.41 -8.92 4.86
CA LYS A 4 -4.93 -10.16 5.44
C LYS A 4 -3.81 -10.96 6.07
N SER A 5 -4.09 -11.53 7.24
CA SER A 5 -3.11 -12.27 8.03
C SER A 5 -2.79 -13.65 7.44
N ARG A 6 -1.77 -14.30 7.96
CA ARG A 6 -1.45 -15.70 7.62
C ARG A 6 -2.59 -16.65 8.05
N ALA A 7 -3.29 -16.34 9.13
CA ALA A 7 -4.44 -17.14 9.59
C ALA A 7 -5.61 -17.10 8.61
N ASP A 8 -5.84 -15.96 7.92
CA ASP A 8 -6.94 -15.79 6.98
C ASP A 8 -6.85 -16.71 5.75
N TRP A 9 -5.65 -17.20 5.42
CA TRP A 9 -5.48 -18.17 4.35
C TRP A 9 -5.08 -19.57 4.85
N GLY A 10 -4.99 -19.78 6.18
CA GLY A 10 -4.66 -21.07 6.78
C GLY A 10 -3.21 -21.49 6.51
N ALA A 11 -2.26 -20.58 6.69
CA ALA A 11 -0.84 -20.85 6.52
C ALA A 11 -0.33 -21.96 7.43
N ARG A 12 0.51 -22.83 6.89
CA ARG A 12 1.29 -23.77 7.70
C ARG A 12 2.43 -23.01 8.41
N PRO A 13 2.93 -23.52 9.54
CA PRO A 13 4.15 -23.01 10.15
C PRO A 13 5.33 -23.09 9.18
N PRO A 14 6.31 -22.18 9.26
CA PRO A 14 7.59 -22.33 8.57
C PRO A 14 8.32 -23.60 9.04
N LEU A 15 9.04 -24.26 8.13
CA LEU A 15 9.85 -25.46 8.44
C LEU A 15 11.14 -25.11 9.20
N SER A 16 11.57 -23.86 9.15
CA SER A 16 12.71 -23.34 9.91
C SER A 16 12.51 -21.85 10.19
N PRO A 17 13.23 -21.26 11.17
CA PRO A 17 13.11 -19.84 11.49
C PRO A 17 13.33 -18.95 10.27
N PRO A 18 12.52 -17.90 10.09
CA PRO A 18 12.65 -16.99 8.97
C PRO A 18 13.91 -16.12 9.08
N SER A 19 14.50 -15.78 7.95
CA SER A 19 15.67 -14.89 7.87
C SER A 19 15.31 -13.47 8.28
N LYS A 20 16.24 -12.80 8.96
CA LYS A 20 16.11 -11.35 9.24
C LYS A 20 16.52 -10.52 8.03
N TRP A 21 16.09 -9.29 7.98
CA TRP A 21 16.61 -8.29 7.06
C TRP A 21 18.09 -8.01 7.36
N THR A 22 18.88 -7.85 6.33
CA THR A 22 20.29 -7.41 6.44
C THR A 22 20.43 -5.90 6.35
N ASP A 23 19.56 -5.30 5.56
CA ASP A 23 19.33 -3.87 5.46
C ASP A 23 17.82 -3.68 5.27
N GLY A 24 17.20 -2.78 5.99
CA GLY A 24 15.73 -2.70 6.10
C GLY A 24 15.01 -2.77 4.74
N PRO A 25 13.75 -3.17 4.71
CA PRO A 25 13.03 -3.35 3.46
C PRO A 25 12.92 -2.03 2.69
N HIS A 26 13.48 -1.98 1.49
CA HIS A 26 13.34 -0.86 0.57
C HIS A 26 13.13 -1.37 -0.84
N ASP A 27 12.49 -0.57 -1.70
CA ASP A 27 11.98 -0.97 -3.00
C ASP A 27 10.92 -2.09 -2.90
N LEU A 28 10.23 -2.41 -3.95
CA LEU A 28 9.29 -3.52 -3.99
C LEU A 28 9.52 -4.33 -5.25
N VAL A 29 9.83 -5.60 -5.11
CA VAL A 29 10.02 -6.52 -6.24
C VAL A 29 8.72 -7.26 -6.52
N VAL A 30 8.22 -7.10 -7.74
CA VAL A 30 7.00 -7.74 -8.21
C VAL A 30 7.32 -9.07 -8.88
N HIS A 31 6.58 -10.08 -8.48
CA HIS A 31 6.59 -11.43 -9.02
C HIS A 31 5.21 -11.83 -9.54
N TRP A 32 5.14 -12.91 -10.25
CA TRP A 32 3.92 -13.63 -10.58
C TRP A 32 4.09 -15.13 -10.31
N VAL A 33 2.99 -15.88 -10.30
CA VAL A 33 3.05 -17.34 -10.21
C VAL A 33 3.62 -17.95 -11.49
N GLY A 34 3.16 -17.46 -12.66
CA GLY A 34 3.77 -17.74 -13.96
C GLY A 34 3.53 -19.14 -14.52
N GLY A 35 2.58 -19.88 -13.97
CA GLY A 35 2.15 -21.18 -14.52
C GLY A 35 1.50 -21.03 -15.90
N ASN A 36 1.28 -22.16 -16.59
CA ASN A 36 0.56 -22.17 -17.86
C ASN A 36 -0.96 -21.98 -17.62
N GLY A 37 -1.66 -21.44 -18.60
CA GLY A 37 -3.08 -21.14 -18.48
C GLY A 37 -3.40 -20.00 -17.52
N THR A 38 -4.62 -19.97 -17.04
CA THR A 38 -5.06 -19.04 -16.00
C THR A 38 -5.03 -19.68 -14.60
N MET A 39 -4.98 -18.86 -13.57
CA MET A 39 -5.11 -19.36 -12.18
C MET A 39 -6.54 -19.79 -11.83
N GLY A 40 -7.54 -19.44 -12.65
CA GLY A 40 -8.94 -19.77 -12.40
C GLY A 40 -9.54 -19.12 -11.15
N LEU A 41 -8.97 -18.01 -10.68
CA LEU A 41 -9.46 -17.27 -9.51
C LEU A 41 -10.66 -16.40 -9.92
N THR A 42 -11.83 -17.00 -9.95
CA THR A 42 -13.08 -16.35 -10.35
C THR A 42 -13.85 -15.72 -9.17
N SER A 43 -13.40 -15.97 -7.92
CA SER A 43 -14.01 -15.41 -6.72
C SER A 43 -13.00 -15.35 -5.56
N PRO A 44 -13.16 -14.43 -4.58
CA PRO A 44 -12.21 -14.24 -3.46
C PRO A 44 -12.07 -15.47 -2.55
N ASP A 45 -13.08 -16.31 -2.42
CA ASP A 45 -13.08 -17.52 -1.58
C ASP A 45 -12.09 -18.59 -2.07
N LYS A 46 -11.69 -18.56 -3.35
CA LYS A 46 -10.68 -19.45 -3.92
C LYS A 46 -9.24 -19.05 -3.60
N VAL A 47 -9.01 -17.80 -3.22
CA VAL A 47 -7.67 -17.24 -3.01
C VAL A 47 -6.91 -17.94 -1.88
N PRO A 48 -7.48 -18.19 -0.69
CA PRO A 48 -6.78 -18.87 0.39
C PRO A 48 -6.21 -20.24 -0.02
N GLN A 49 -6.97 -21.00 -0.81
CA GLN A 49 -6.50 -22.31 -1.29
C GLN A 49 -5.34 -22.15 -2.29
N ALA A 50 -5.40 -21.18 -3.18
CA ALA A 50 -4.32 -20.91 -4.13
C ALA A 50 -3.01 -20.56 -3.38
N ILE A 51 -3.07 -19.73 -2.34
CA ILE A 51 -1.90 -19.36 -1.53
C ILE A 51 -1.35 -20.61 -0.79
N ARG A 52 -2.21 -21.46 -0.21
CA ARG A 52 -1.77 -22.72 0.41
C ARG A 52 -1.07 -23.64 -0.57
N ASN A 53 -1.55 -23.72 -1.80
CA ASN A 53 -0.93 -24.54 -2.84
C ASN A 53 0.47 -24.04 -3.19
N ILE A 54 0.66 -22.71 -3.28
CA ILE A 54 1.98 -22.10 -3.50
C ILE A 54 2.91 -22.42 -2.34
N GLN A 55 2.47 -22.22 -1.08
CA GLN A 55 3.27 -22.57 0.10
C GLN A 55 3.69 -24.05 0.10
N ALA A 56 2.73 -24.94 -0.16
CA ALA A 56 3.01 -26.39 -0.19
C ALA A 56 4.01 -26.75 -1.28
N PHE A 57 3.87 -26.16 -2.47
CA PHE A 57 4.80 -26.36 -3.57
C PHE A 57 6.21 -25.87 -3.22
N GLU A 58 6.35 -24.67 -2.68
CA GLU A 58 7.65 -24.11 -2.33
C GLU A 58 8.31 -24.89 -1.18
N GLN A 59 7.55 -25.29 -0.16
CA GLN A 59 8.06 -26.18 0.88
C GLN A 59 8.52 -27.54 0.33
N SER A 60 7.84 -28.09 -0.68
CA SER A 60 8.26 -29.32 -1.36
C SER A 60 9.57 -29.16 -2.15
N LYS A 61 9.95 -27.92 -2.49
CA LYS A 61 11.22 -27.57 -3.15
C LYS A 61 12.33 -27.19 -2.18
N GLY A 62 12.11 -27.35 -0.87
CA GLY A 62 13.11 -27.09 0.18
C GLY A 62 13.08 -25.68 0.76
N TYR A 63 12.15 -24.84 0.36
CA TYR A 63 11.95 -23.56 1.05
C TYR A 63 11.35 -23.78 2.43
N SER A 64 11.75 -22.99 3.41
CA SER A 64 11.18 -23.09 4.76
C SER A 64 9.71 -22.66 4.81
N ASP A 65 9.28 -21.82 3.88
CA ASP A 65 7.93 -21.27 3.82
C ASP A 65 7.67 -20.73 2.41
N ILE A 66 6.48 -20.16 2.17
CA ILE A 66 6.22 -19.40 0.96
C ILE A 66 7.32 -18.33 0.78
N ALA A 67 7.87 -18.18 -0.42
CA ALA A 67 9.05 -17.36 -0.64
C ALA A 67 8.78 -15.86 -0.55
N TYR A 68 7.55 -15.47 -0.81
CA TYR A 68 7.14 -14.06 -0.94
C TYR A 68 6.80 -13.42 0.41
N ASN A 69 7.12 -12.14 0.57
CA ASN A 69 6.69 -11.36 1.72
C ASN A 69 5.18 -11.13 1.71
N LEU A 70 4.68 -10.71 0.55
CA LEU A 70 3.28 -10.36 0.33
C LEU A 70 2.75 -11.08 -0.91
N ILE A 71 1.43 -11.26 -0.96
CA ILE A 71 0.72 -11.80 -2.12
C ILE A 71 -0.41 -10.83 -2.46
N CYS A 72 -0.64 -10.57 -3.74
CA CYS A 72 -1.74 -9.74 -4.23
C CYS A 72 -2.64 -10.58 -5.12
N ASP A 73 -3.94 -10.60 -4.82
CA ASP A 73 -4.93 -11.33 -5.60
C ASP A 73 -5.60 -10.45 -6.68
N PRO A 74 -6.29 -11.04 -7.66
CA PRO A 74 -6.97 -10.30 -8.72
C PRO A 74 -8.07 -9.35 -8.24
N PHE A 75 -8.53 -9.50 -7.01
CA PHE A 75 -9.58 -8.66 -6.41
C PHE A 75 -9.00 -7.46 -5.64
N GLY A 76 -7.66 -7.33 -5.61
CA GLY A 76 -6.96 -6.23 -4.94
C GLY A 76 -6.70 -6.45 -3.45
N SER A 77 -6.99 -7.64 -2.91
CA SER A 77 -6.59 -7.94 -1.53
C SER A 77 -5.12 -8.27 -1.46
N VAL A 78 -4.48 -7.81 -0.39
CA VAL A 78 -3.10 -8.14 -0.06
C VAL A 78 -3.07 -9.09 1.13
N TRP A 79 -2.19 -10.08 1.07
CA TRP A 79 -2.07 -11.15 2.04
C TRP A 79 -0.64 -11.26 2.54
N ASN A 80 -0.44 -11.49 3.83
CA ASN A 80 0.86 -11.82 4.37
C ASN A 80 1.30 -13.22 3.94
N GLY A 81 2.42 -13.29 3.21
CA GLY A 81 3.18 -14.51 3.02
C GLY A 81 4.13 -14.71 4.19
N ARG A 82 5.43 -14.35 4.03
CA ARG A 82 6.37 -14.26 5.17
C ARG A 82 6.20 -13.02 6.01
N SER A 83 5.39 -12.07 5.61
CA SER A 83 5.24 -10.71 6.11
C SER A 83 6.49 -9.82 5.89
N LEU A 84 6.34 -8.52 6.17
CA LEU A 84 7.47 -7.57 6.11
C LEU A 84 8.35 -7.59 7.38
N ALA A 85 8.00 -8.40 8.39
CA ALA A 85 8.83 -8.58 9.58
C ALA A 85 10.12 -9.38 9.29
N PHE A 86 10.16 -10.11 8.17
CA PHE A 86 11.26 -11.01 7.81
C PHE A 86 11.64 -10.86 6.34
N ALA A 87 12.89 -11.18 6.02
CA ALA A 87 13.36 -11.25 4.65
C ALA A 87 12.63 -12.34 3.86
N GLY A 88 12.33 -12.04 2.61
CA GLY A 88 11.78 -13.00 1.65
C GLY A 88 12.81 -14.02 1.18
N ALA A 89 12.40 -14.88 0.24
CA ALA A 89 13.31 -15.81 -0.44
C ALA A 89 13.07 -15.84 -1.97
N ALA A 90 12.34 -14.87 -2.49
CA ALA A 90 11.88 -14.88 -3.88
C ALA A 90 12.81 -14.14 -4.85
N ASN A 91 13.60 -13.18 -4.38
CA ASN A 91 14.36 -12.27 -5.24
C ASN A 91 15.75 -12.79 -5.63
N GLY A 92 16.20 -13.89 -5.00
CA GLY A 92 17.57 -14.40 -5.12
C GLY A 92 18.49 -13.93 -3.99
N PRO A 93 19.62 -14.65 -3.75
CA PRO A 93 20.46 -14.46 -2.56
C PRO A 93 20.97 -13.03 -2.37
N ALA A 94 21.30 -12.33 -3.45
CA ALA A 94 21.87 -10.98 -3.39
C ALA A 94 20.85 -9.91 -2.92
N THR A 95 19.56 -10.17 -3.04
CA THR A 95 18.51 -9.13 -2.85
C THR A 95 17.44 -9.52 -1.84
N ASN A 96 17.38 -10.79 -1.43
CA ASN A 96 16.38 -11.24 -0.46
C ASN A 96 16.45 -10.49 0.89
N GLY A 97 17.66 -10.11 1.32
CA GLY A 97 17.88 -9.45 2.60
C GLY A 97 17.59 -7.95 2.62
N THR A 98 17.29 -7.35 1.48
CA THR A 98 17.12 -5.88 1.36
C THR A 98 15.82 -5.47 0.70
N LYS A 99 15.25 -6.31 -0.19
CA LYS A 99 14.08 -5.96 -1.00
C LYS A 99 12.90 -6.88 -0.69
N PRO A 100 11.76 -6.31 -0.25
CA PRO A 100 10.53 -7.07 -0.11
C PRO A 100 9.98 -7.48 -1.47
N SER A 101 9.23 -8.58 -1.47
CA SER A 101 8.62 -9.16 -2.65
C SER A 101 7.10 -9.21 -2.52
N VAL A 102 6.39 -8.93 -3.62
CA VAL A 102 4.96 -9.20 -3.77
C VAL A 102 4.73 -10.15 -4.95
N CYS A 103 4.03 -11.25 -4.70
CA CYS A 103 3.61 -12.18 -5.74
C CYS A 103 2.19 -11.84 -6.21
N LEU A 104 2.04 -11.57 -7.48
CA LEU A 104 0.74 -11.46 -8.13
C LEU A 104 0.20 -12.87 -8.38
N LEU A 105 -1.03 -13.14 -7.98
CA LEU A 105 -1.69 -14.40 -8.30
C LEU A 105 -2.16 -14.41 -9.76
N LEU A 106 -1.19 -14.49 -10.65
CA LEU A 106 -1.35 -14.53 -12.10
C LEU A 106 -0.52 -15.65 -12.70
N ASN A 107 -1.12 -16.38 -13.62
CA ASN A 107 -0.44 -17.23 -14.59
C ASN A 107 -0.27 -16.51 -15.94
N LYS A 108 0.29 -17.19 -16.95
CA LYS A 108 0.66 -16.57 -18.23
C LYS A 108 -0.52 -16.00 -19.01
N ASP A 109 -1.71 -16.60 -18.88
CA ASP A 109 -2.90 -16.19 -19.62
C ASP A 109 -3.82 -15.27 -18.80
N ASP A 110 -3.42 -14.94 -17.57
CA ASP A 110 -4.12 -13.96 -16.74
C ASP A 110 -3.66 -12.53 -17.05
N GLN A 111 -4.55 -11.57 -16.83
CA GLN A 111 -4.27 -10.14 -16.96
C GLN A 111 -4.27 -9.47 -15.59
N MET A 112 -3.38 -8.49 -15.40
CA MET A 112 -3.44 -7.65 -14.20
C MET A 112 -4.76 -6.86 -14.17
N THR A 113 -5.51 -7.02 -13.09
CA THR A 113 -6.71 -6.20 -12.85
C THR A 113 -6.34 -4.79 -12.39
N VAL A 114 -7.28 -3.86 -12.51
CA VAL A 114 -7.12 -2.49 -11.98
C VAL A 114 -6.91 -2.53 -10.47
N GLN A 115 -7.69 -3.35 -9.76
CA GLN A 115 -7.61 -3.53 -8.31
C GLN A 115 -6.23 -4.04 -7.86
N MET A 116 -5.65 -4.98 -8.60
CA MET A 116 -4.31 -5.50 -8.33
C MET A 116 -3.24 -4.41 -8.52
N LYS A 117 -3.34 -3.62 -9.59
CA LYS A 117 -2.44 -2.48 -9.83
C LYS A 117 -2.51 -1.44 -8.73
N ASP A 118 -3.72 -1.09 -8.29
CA ASP A 118 -3.93 -0.12 -7.22
C ASP A 118 -3.41 -0.63 -5.87
N ALA A 119 -3.60 -1.90 -5.57
CA ALA A 119 -3.05 -2.52 -4.37
C ALA A 119 -1.51 -2.46 -4.34
N VAL A 120 -0.84 -2.77 -5.46
CA VAL A 120 0.63 -2.70 -5.55
C VAL A 120 1.13 -1.25 -5.46
N ARG A 121 0.44 -0.29 -6.07
CA ARG A 121 0.75 1.14 -5.91
C ARG A 121 0.65 1.57 -4.45
N GLN A 122 -0.38 1.11 -3.75
CA GLN A 122 -0.57 1.43 -2.34
C GLN A 122 0.50 0.78 -1.46
N LEU A 123 0.85 -0.50 -1.70
CA LEU A 123 1.95 -1.18 -1.02
C LEU A 123 3.25 -0.38 -1.13
N ARG A 124 3.61 0.04 -2.36
CA ARG A 124 4.81 0.84 -2.61
C ARG A 124 4.81 2.14 -1.81
N ARG A 125 3.68 2.86 -1.79
CA ARG A 125 3.60 4.15 -1.09
C ARG A 125 3.68 4.04 0.42
N GLU A 126 3.01 3.04 0.99
CA GLU A 126 2.76 2.99 2.44
C GLU A 126 3.78 2.13 3.19
N LEU A 127 4.28 1.07 2.58
CA LEU A 127 5.02 0.03 3.31
C LEU A 127 6.42 -0.24 2.75
N THR A 128 6.67 0.07 1.48
CA THR A 128 7.93 -0.27 0.81
C THR A 128 8.42 0.92 -0.02
N PRO A 129 8.83 2.02 0.64
CA PRO A 129 9.28 3.21 -0.06
C PRO A 129 10.45 2.90 -0.98
N GLY A 130 10.45 3.51 -2.16
CA GLY A 130 11.50 3.32 -3.15
C GLY A 130 10.97 2.96 -4.53
N GLN A 131 11.74 2.18 -5.28
CA GLN A 131 11.40 1.81 -6.65
C GLN A 131 10.46 0.61 -6.69
N LEU A 132 9.65 0.55 -7.74
CA LEU A 132 8.92 -0.65 -8.13
C LEU A 132 9.77 -1.40 -9.16
N LEU A 133 10.16 -2.63 -8.85
CA LEU A 133 11.04 -3.45 -9.67
C LEU A 133 10.33 -4.74 -10.09
N GLY A 134 10.62 -5.23 -11.28
CA GLY A 134 10.25 -6.59 -11.65
C GLY A 134 11.35 -7.57 -11.26
N HIS A 135 11.01 -8.83 -10.98
CA HIS A 135 11.99 -9.83 -10.57
C HIS A 135 13.15 -9.98 -11.57
N ARG A 136 12.90 -9.85 -12.88
CA ARG A 136 13.95 -9.91 -13.91
C ARG A 136 14.99 -8.78 -13.87
N GLU A 137 14.75 -7.74 -13.09
CA GLU A 137 15.71 -6.64 -12.90
C GLU A 137 16.66 -6.87 -11.74
N VAL A 138 16.35 -7.84 -10.90
CA VAL A 138 17.18 -8.21 -9.74
C VAL A 138 17.71 -9.64 -9.84
N ASN A 139 17.22 -10.43 -10.79
CA ASN A 139 17.66 -11.82 -11.01
C ASN A 139 17.44 -12.23 -12.47
N LEU A 140 18.17 -13.23 -12.94
CA LEU A 140 18.02 -13.78 -14.30
C LEU A 140 16.76 -14.68 -14.36
N THR A 141 15.66 -14.15 -14.85
CA THR A 141 14.36 -14.84 -14.92
C THR A 141 13.41 -14.17 -15.92
N PHE A 142 12.36 -14.87 -16.35
CA PHE A 142 11.25 -14.29 -17.11
C PHE A 142 10.16 -13.66 -16.24
N CYS A 143 10.19 -13.90 -14.92
CA CYS A 143 9.27 -13.29 -13.96
C CYS A 143 9.44 -11.75 -13.92
N PRO A 144 8.40 -10.96 -13.86
CA PRO A 144 6.98 -11.29 -13.72
C PRO A 144 6.18 -11.36 -15.05
N GLY A 145 6.81 -11.65 -16.16
CA GLY A 145 6.21 -11.61 -17.50
C GLY A 145 6.22 -10.22 -18.13
N ASP A 146 6.00 -10.15 -19.46
CA ASP A 146 6.21 -8.91 -20.21
C ASP A 146 5.12 -7.87 -19.94
N ASP A 147 3.88 -8.31 -19.74
CA ASP A 147 2.76 -7.40 -19.45
C ASP A 147 2.91 -6.71 -18.12
N VAL A 148 3.29 -7.46 -17.10
CA VAL A 148 3.57 -6.90 -15.76
C VAL A 148 4.79 -5.98 -15.83
N MET A 149 5.84 -6.34 -16.57
CA MET A 149 7.02 -5.48 -16.75
C MET A 149 6.67 -4.17 -17.46
N ARG A 150 5.88 -4.20 -18.53
CA ARG A 150 5.42 -2.96 -19.20
C ARG A 150 4.66 -2.06 -18.24
N TRP A 151 3.80 -2.64 -17.41
CA TRP A 151 3.10 -1.86 -16.39
C TRP A 151 4.07 -1.27 -15.35
N ILE A 152 5.01 -2.05 -14.81
CA ILE A 152 6.03 -1.55 -13.86
C ILE A 152 6.80 -0.37 -14.46
N GLN A 153 7.22 -0.49 -15.72
CA GLN A 153 7.94 0.57 -16.42
C GLN A 153 7.08 1.82 -16.59
N SER A 154 5.80 1.67 -16.90
CA SER A 154 4.89 2.82 -17.01
C SER A 154 4.70 3.55 -15.68
N GLU A 155 4.72 2.84 -14.54
CA GLU A 155 4.63 3.43 -13.20
C GLU A 155 5.86 4.26 -12.80
N ARG A 156 7.01 4.05 -13.47
CA ARG A 156 8.23 4.84 -13.26
C ARG A 156 8.25 6.09 -14.10
N VAL A 157 7.66 6.05 -15.29
CA VAL A 157 7.56 7.19 -16.20
C VAL A 157 6.50 8.17 -15.72
N THR A 158 5.47 7.69 -15.01
CA THR A 158 4.53 8.58 -14.34
C THR A 158 5.29 9.30 -13.24
N PRO A 159 5.43 10.64 -13.28
CA PRO A 159 6.01 11.39 -12.18
C PRO A 159 5.36 10.90 -10.89
N ALA A 160 6.19 10.65 -9.85
CA ALA A 160 5.64 10.40 -8.52
C ALA A 160 4.49 11.40 -8.32
N PRO A 161 3.29 10.96 -7.85
CA PRO A 161 2.18 11.88 -7.70
C PRO A 161 2.77 13.14 -7.09
N VAL A 162 2.67 14.23 -7.84
CA VAL A 162 3.20 15.53 -7.44
C VAL A 162 2.78 15.65 -5.98
N PRO A 163 3.73 15.78 -5.03
CA PRO A 163 3.35 15.95 -3.64
C PRO A 163 2.25 17.00 -3.69
N PRO A 164 1.09 16.79 -3.06
CA PRO A 164 -0.08 17.63 -3.26
C PRO A 164 0.45 19.05 -3.33
N SER A 165 0.23 19.72 -4.47
CA SER A 165 0.83 21.02 -4.78
C SER A 165 0.85 21.79 -3.49
N PRO A 166 1.99 22.34 -3.03
CA PRO A 166 2.02 23.08 -1.77
C PRO A 166 0.75 23.91 -1.81
N LEU A 167 -0.13 23.68 -0.85
CA LEU A 167 -1.49 24.24 -0.80
C LEU A 167 -1.36 25.62 -1.41
N PRO A 168 -2.11 25.99 -2.46
CA PRO A 168 -1.95 27.29 -3.10
C PRO A 168 -1.74 28.24 -1.95
N LYS A 169 -0.65 29.02 -1.95
CA LYS A 169 -0.43 30.02 -0.92
C LYS A 169 -1.71 30.81 -0.89
N ILE A 170 -2.56 30.54 0.08
CA ILE A 170 -3.79 31.29 0.29
C ILE A 170 -3.28 32.60 0.89
N GLU A 171 -2.72 33.41 0.02
CA GLU A 171 -2.53 34.80 0.32
C GLU A 171 -3.95 35.38 0.33
N ASP A 172 -4.40 35.71 1.53
CA ASP A 172 -5.53 36.59 1.83
C ASP A 172 -6.98 36.08 1.86
N GLU A 173 -7.30 34.79 1.91
CA GLU A 173 -8.67 34.45 2.35
C GLU A 173 -8.65 33.64 3.64
N MET A 174 -9.40 34.10 4.65
CA MET A 174 -9.42 33.58 6.01
C MET A 174 -9.73 32.08 6.04
N THR A 175 -8.67 31.28 6.07
CA THR A 175 -8.78 29.83 6.30
C THR A 175 -9.10 29.59 7.75
N LYS A 176 -10.17 28.85 8.04
CA LYS A 176 -10.61 28.51 9.40
C LYS A 176 -10.56 27.01 9.63
N LEU A 177 -10.13 26.60 10.80
CA LEU A 177 -10.38 25.27 11.31
C LEU A 177 -11.82 25.20 11.81
N ILE A 178 -12.58 24.25 11.34
CA ILE A 178 -13.97 24.06 11.75
C ILE A 178 -14.20 22.61 12.20
N ARG A 179 -15.09 22.48 13.16
CA ARG A 179 -15.60 21.19 13.62
C ARG A 179 -17.09 21.29 13.87
N GLY A 180 -17.86 20.31 13.37
CA GLY A 180 -19.28 20.25 13.69
C GLY A 180 -19.49 19.90 15.16
N SER A 181 -20.58 20.38 15.76
CA SER A 181 -20.91 20.19 17.18
C SER A 181 -21.05 18.71 17.57
N SER A 182 -21.34 17.83 16.64
CA SER A 182 -21.55 16.40 16.86
C SER A 182 -20.53 15.47 16.20
N THR A 183 -19.47 16.02 15.58
CA THR A 183 -18.41 15.23 14.94
C THR A 183 -17.05 15.45 15.58
N PRO A 184 -16.24 14.38 15.79
CA PRO A 184 -14.86 14.54 16.23
C PRO A 184 -13.93 15.00 15.10
N SER A 185 -14.37 15.01 13.85
CA SER A 185 -13.53 15.36 12.71
C SER A 185 -13.34 16.87 12.60
N VAL A 186 -12.09 17.29 12.35
CA VAL A 186 -11.71 18.68 12.13
C VAL A 186 -11.49 18.89 10.63
N PHE A 187 -11.90 20.04 10.11
CA PHE A 187 -11.75 20.40 8.73
C PHE A 187 -11.10 21.79 8.61
N ILE A 188 -10.38 21.99 7.53
CA ILE A 188 -9.93 23.31 7.10
C ILE A 188 -10.86 23.81 6.00
N THR A 189 -11.27 25.08 6.06
CA THR A 189 -12.18 25.65 5.08
C THR A 189 -11.89 27.11 4.80
N ASN A 190 -12.14 27.54 3.59
CA ASN A 190 -12.23 28.93 3.17
C ASN A 190 -13.70 29.45 3.11
N GLY A 191 -14.65 28.66 3.60
CA GLY A 191 -16.08 28.95 3.54
C GLY A 191 -16.80 28.41 2.29
N ILE A 192 -16.06 28.02 1.26
CA ILE A 192 -16.62 27.47 0.00
C ILE A 192 -16.48 25.94 -0.03
N VAL A 193 -15.32 25.45 0.38
CA VAL A 193 -15.00 24.01 0.45
C VAL A 193 -14.34 23.68 1.76
N LYS A 194 -14.51 22.43 2.21
CA LYS A 194 -13.81 21.92 3.40
C LYS A 194 -12.94 20.73 3.02
N ARG A 195 -11.84 20.56 3.74
CA ARG A 195 -10.97 19.38 3.62
C ARG A 195 -10.75 18.80 4.99
N HIS A 196 -10.85 17.47 5.11
CA HIS A 196 -10.58 16.78 6.37
C HIS A 196 -9.12 16.96 6.78
N VAL A 197 -8.89 17.34 8.03
CA VAL A 197 -7.55 17.48 8.61
C VAL A 197 -7.24 16.19 9.37
N THR A 198 -6.16 15.50 8.98
CA THR A 198 -5.69 14.33 9.71
C THR A 198 -5.13 14.75 11.08
N ALA A 199 -5.12 13.82 12.03
CA ALA A 199 -4.56 14.09 13.37
C ALA A 199 -3.10 14.59 13.32
N GLU A 200 -2.31 14.08 12.36
CA GLU A 200 -0.92 14.48 12.15
C GLU A 200 -0.82 15.91 11.59
N ALA A 201 -1.62 16.24 10.57
CA ALA A 201 -1.66 17.58 10.01
C ALA A 201 -2.17 18.61 11.03
N TYR A 202 -3.18 18.24 11.84
CA TYR A 202 -3.70 19.08 12.91
C TYR A 202 -2.66 19.35 13.99
N GLY A 203 -1.93 18.32 14.44
CA GLY A 203 -0.83 18.47 15.40
C GLY A 203 0.28 19.38 14.86
N GLY A 204 0.65 19.28 13.59
CA GLY A 204 1.62 20.15 12.93
C GLY A 204 1.18 21.61 12.91
N TRP A 205 -0.09 21.87 12.67
CA TRP A 205 -0.65 23.22 12.70
C TRP A 205 -0.59 23.88 14.08
N LEU A 206 -0.81 23.12 15.13
CA LEU A 206 -0.71 23.62 16.51
C LEU A 206 0.74 23.94 16.90
N ILE A 207 1.71 23.15 16.42
CA ILE A 207 3.13 23.32 16.77
C ILE A 207 3.77 24.52 16.06
N VAL A 208 3.36 24.81 14.84
CA VAL A 208 3.98 25.89 14.03
C VAL A 208 3.49 27.29 14.41
N GLY A 209 2.58 27.40 15.39
CA GLY A 209 2.17 28.69 15.95
C GLY A 209 1.51 29.64 14.96
N HIS A 210 0.94 29.13 13.89
CA HIS A 210 0.12 29.94 13.00
C HIS A 210 -1.18 30.32 13.74
N SER A 211 -1.16 31.47 14.37
CA SER A 211 -2.38 32.11 14.83
C SER A 211 -3.22 32.48 13.62
N VAL A 212 -4.16 31.63 13.29
CA VAL A 212 -5.24 32.03 12.37
C VAL A 212 -6.01 33.14 13.07
N PRO A 213 -6.16 34.34 12.45
CA PRO A 213 -6.93 35.40 13.07
C PRO A 213 -8.32 34.88 13.47
N GLY A 214 -8.62 34.92 14.76
CA GLY A 214 -9.87 34.39 15.31
C GLY A 214 -9.80 33.00 15.93
N MET A 215 -8.67 32.29 15.90
CA MET A 215 -8.46 31.13 16.77
C MET A 215 -8.25 31.58 18.22
N LEU A 216 -9.02 31.00 19.11
CA LEU A 216 -8.87 31.22 20.54
C LEU A 216 -7.63 30.46 21.05
N ASP A 217 -6.84 31.04 21.96
CA ASP A 217 -5.65 30.45 22.53
C ASP A 217 -5.91 29.05 23.10
N GLY A 218 -5.01 28.12 22.81
CA GLY A 218 -4.93 26.80 23.42
C GLY A 218 -6.05 25.83 23.00
N ASN A 219 -5.85 25.08 21.96
CA ASN A 219 -6.74 24.01 21.51
C ASN A 219 -8.21 24.39 21.25
N LYS A 220 -8.49 25.64 20.98
CA LYS A 220 -9.85 26.10 20.73
C LYS A 220 -10.12 26.17 19.24
N GLU A 221 -10.93 25.24 18.79
CA GLU A 221 -11.47 25.16 17.45
C GLU A 221 -12.75 25.99 17.37
N TRP A 222 -13.05 26.49 16.19
CA TRP A 222 -14.38 27.03 15.93
C TRP A 222 -15.37 25.87 15.84
N ILE A 223 -16.30 25.81 16.80
CA ILE A 223 -17.39 24.83 16.76
C ILE A 223 -18.54 25.46 15.99
N TRP A 224 -18.93 24.83 14.91
CA TRP A 224 -20.00 25.25 14.03
C TRP A 224 -21.19 24.31 14.15
N ASP A 225 -22.36 24.80 13.77
CA ASP A 225 -23.53 23.92 13.62
C ASP A 225 -23.22 22.79 12.63
N GLN A 226 -23.63 21.56 12.97
CA GLN A 226 -23.30 20.38 12.17
C GLN A 226 -23.89 20.49 10.77
N ALA A 227 -25.13 20.99 10.61
CA ALA A 227 -25.77 21.14 9.32
C ALA A 227 -24.99 22.12 8.42
N PHE A 228 -24.41 23.16 8.99
CA PHE A 228 -23.56 24.09 8.23
C PHE A 228 -22.27 23.41 7.76
N VAL A 229 -21.59 22.67 8.66
CA VAL A 229 -20.36 21.93 8.31
C VAL A 229 -20.64 20.91 7.19
N ASP A 230 -21.75 20.22 7.26
CA ASP A 230 -22.14 19.21 6.29
C ASP A 230 -22.55 19.82 4.94
N SER A 231 -23.00 21.06 4.94
CA SER A 231 -23.34 21.80 3.71
C SER A 231 -22.13 22.22 2.88
N ILE A 232 -20.94 22.27 3.47
CA ILE A 232 -19.72 22.68 2.77
C ILE A 232 -19.15 21.48 2.00
N PRO A 233 -18.94 21.58 0.67
CA PRO A 233 -18.37 20.52 -0.13
C PRO A 233 -17.01 20.05 0.38
N THR A 234 -16.77 18.72 0.37
CA THR A 234 -15.45 18.13 0.67
C THR A 234 -14.67 17.95 -0.63
N VAL A 235 -13.41 18.32 -0.64
CA VAL A 235 -12.48 18.16 -1.76
C VAL A 235 -11.34 17.22 -1.37
#